data_4f541eb31b4362f5b7faed0204cac7b5
#
_entry.id   4f541eb31b4362f5b7faed0204cac7b5
#
_cell.length_a   1.000
_cell.length_b   1.000
_cell.length_c   1.000
_cell.angle_alpha   90.00
_cell.angle_beta   90.00
_cell.angle_gamma   90.00
#
_symmetry.space_group_name_H-M   'P 1'
#
loop_
_entity.id
_entity.type
_entity.pdbx_description
1 polymer ?
#
loop_
_entity_poly.entity_id
_entity_poly.type
_entity_poly.pdbx_seq_one_letter_code
_entity_poly.pdbx_strand_id
1 'polypeptide(L)'
;MMRMVWLAVLSMAVLLMQAVTAMARPESLAPLAEEVSPSVVNITTTTVVEGRTGPQGIVPEGSPFEDFFREFQDRNGNGDRPRRSSALGSGFVISEDGYIVTNNHVIEGADEIEIEFFPGDGQPREMLPAKVIGKDPNTDIALLKVEAPMPLKFVKFGDSDTARVGDWVVAMGNPLGQGFSLSAGIVSARNRELSGSYDDYIQTDAAINRGNSGGPLFNMDGDVVGVNTAILSPNGGSIGIGFSMASNVVVKVVEQLKEFGETRRGWLGVKIQDVDADLAEAIGLDKARGALVTDVPEGPAKEGGVLAGDVIVSFDGVDVRDTRGLVRQVGNAEVGKTVRVVVYREGKTETLRVTLGRREEAERVATGPEGSERQPDASEKELLGLSVGVLNDQLRSELNVAEGVEGLAILSVDETSEAWEKGLRAGDVITEAGQQKVASISELEARVDEAREAGRKSLLLLVRRGGEPRFVALNLAE
;
A
#
# COMPACT_ATOMS: atom_id res chain seq x y z
N MET A 1 35.74 -5.35 59.51
CA MET A 1 34.78 -4.22 59.44
C MET A 1 34.84 -3.47 58.12
N MET A 2 35.98 -2.91 57.72
CA MET A 2 36.10 -2.08 56.50
C MET A 2 35.64 -2.74 55.19
N ARG A 3 35.90 -4.04 54.95
CA ARG A 3 35.46 -4.82 53.78
C ARG A 3 33.91 -4.97 53.72
N MET A 4 33.26 -5.15 54.87
CA MET A 4 31.78 -5.26 54.93
C MET A 4 31.09 -3.92 54.61
N VAL A 5 31.69 -2.79 55.04
CA VAL A 5 31.16 -1.45 54.73
C VAL A 5 31.29 -1.17 53.26
N TRP A 6 32.40 -1.52 52.61
CA TRP A 6 32.59 -1.38 51.14
C TRP A 6 31.60 -2.21 50.32
N LEU A 7 31.33 -3.44 50.75
CA LEU A 7 30.36 -4.33 50.08
C LEU A 7 28.92 -3.75 50.24
N ALA A 8 28.58 -3.22 51.37
CA ALA A 8 27.25 -2.59 51.62
C ALA A 8 27.09 -1.33 50.77
N VAL A 9 28.12 -0.48 50.67
CA VAL A 9 28.09 0.73 49.82
C VAL A 9 28.00 0.36 48.33
N LEU A 10 28.74 -0.66 47.87
CA LEU A 10 28.69 -1.14 46.51
C LEU A 10 27.30 -1.73 46.17
N SER A 11 26.74 -2.53 47.08
CA SER A 11 25.38 -3.08 46.90
C SER A 11 24.30 -1.97 46.86
N MET A 12 24.44 -0.93 47.68
CA MET A 12 23.54 0.20 47.73
C MET A 12 23.68 1.06 46.43
N ALA A 13 24.89 1.24 45.91
CA ALA A 13 25.13 1.91 44.64
C ALA A 13 24.54 1.14 43.43
N VAL A 14 24.66 -0.19 43.43
CA VAL A 14 24.07 -1.07 42.40
C VAL A 14 22.52 -1.04 42.50
N LEU A 15 21.95 -1.06 43.69
CA LEU A 15 20.50 -0.92 43.93
C LEU A 15 19.97 0.44 43.51
N LEU A 16 20.71 1.51 43.77
CA LEU A 16 20.38 2.86 43.32
C LEU A 16 20.49 2.98 41.79
N MET A 17 21.49 2.39 41.16
CA MET A 17 21.59 2.32 39.69
C MET A 17 20.45 1.52 39.08
N GLN A 18 20.00 0.43 39.69
CA GLN A 18 18.86 -0.34 39.21
C GLN A 18 17.51 0.39 39.42
N ALA A 19 17.39 1.19 40.48
CA ALA A 19 16.18 2.00 40.72
C ALA A 19 15.99 3.13 39.68
N VAL A 20 17.08 3.66 39.14
CA VAL A 20 17.02 4.71 38.09
C VAL A 20 16.55 4.15 36.73
N THR A 21 16.71 2.83 36.50
CA THR A 21 16.27 2.19 35.24
C THR A 21 14.86 1.63 35.26
N ALA A 22 14.15 1.74 36.39
CA ALA A 22 12.81 1.16 36.57
C ALA A 22 11.65 2.15 36.33
N MET A 23 11.83 3.18 35.52
CA MET A 23 10.71 4.04 35.10
C MET A 23 9.98 3.38 33.92
N ALA A 24 8.97 2.60 34.24
CA ALA A 24 8.15 1.88 33.26
C ALA A 24 7.26 2.78 32.37
N ARG A 25 7.16 4.07 32.70
CA ARG A 25 6.48 5.13 31.92
C ARG A 25 7.11 6.48 32.25
N PRO A 26 7.07 7.47 31.33
CA PRO A 26 7.48 8.84 31.67
C PRO A 26 6.59 9.41 32.78
N GLU A 27 7.19 10.10 33.72
CA GLU A 27 6.49 10.74 34.83
C GLU A 27 5.56 11.86 34.32
N SER A 28 5.97 12.54 33.25
CA SER A 28 5.21 13.54 32.51
C SER A 28 5.63 13.57 31.04
N LEU A 29 4.70 13.88 30.14
CA LEU A 29 4.95 14.13 28.73
C LEU A 29 5.15 15.62 28.42
N ALA A 30 4.99 16.50 29.43
CA ALA A 30 5.09 17.94 29.22
C ALA A 30 6.47 18.39 28.67
N PRO A 31 7.61 17.88 29.16
CA PRO A 31 8.91 18.27 28.59
C PRO A 31 9.05 17.90 27.11
N LEU A 32 8.59 16.70 26.73
CA LEU A 32 8.58 16.27 25.32
C LEU A 32 7.67 17.17 24.48
N ALA A 33 6.46 17.45 24.97
CA ALA A 33 5.51 18.34 24.29
C ALA A 33 6.09 19.74 24.06
N GLU A 34 6.75 20.32 25.07
CA GLU A 34 7.42 21.65 24.95
C GLU A 34 8.56 21.64 23.93
N GLU A 35 9.30 20.54 23.84
CA GLU A 35 10.43 20.40 22.92
C GLU A 35 9.95 20.30 21.45
N VAL A 36 8.97 19.44 21.16
CA VAL A 36 8.59 19.10 19.78
C VAL A 36 7.47 19.97 19.20
N SER A 37 6.63 20.59 20.05
CA SER A 37 5.47 21.37 19.59
C SER A 37 5.82 22.53 18.63
N PRO A 38 6.96 23.25 18.76
CA PRO A 38 7.30 24.31 17.82
C PRO A 38 7.57 23.83 16.40
N SER A 39 7.78 22.52 16.21
CA SER A 39 8.01 21.92 14.89
C SER A 39 6.74 21.34 14.26
N VAL A 40 5.64 21.27 15.01
CA VAL A 40 4.35 20.78 14.50
C VAL A 40 3.53 21.97 14.03
N VAL A 41 2.94 21.85 12.85
CA VAL A 41 2.23 22.94 12.19
C VAL A 41 0.79 22.57 11.85
N ASN A 42 -0.05 23.60 11.75
CA ASN A 42 -1.38 23.47 11.18
C ASN A 42 -1.30 23.80 9.67
N ILE A 43 -2.03 23.02 8.87
CA ILE A 43 -2.13 23.22 7.42
C ILE A 43 -3.56 23.57 7.09
N THR A 44 -3.73 24.75 6.52
CA THR A 44 -5.01 25.22 5.98
C THR A 44 -4.92 25.18 4.45
N THR A 45 -5.84 24.46 3.83
CA THR A 45 -5.96 24.43 2.37
C THR A 45 -7.24 25.16 1.93
N THR A 46 -7.15 25.87 0.82
CA THR A 46 -8.28 26.56 0.22
C THR A 46 -8.46 26.06 -1.22
N THR A 47 -9.67 25.64 -1.58
CA THR A 47 -10.06 25.27 -2.93
C THR A 47 -11.11 26.27 -3.43
N VAL A 48 -10.89 26.83 -4.61
CA VAL A 48 -11.84 27.74 -5.28
C VAL A 48 -12.68 26.92 -6.24
N VAL A 49 -13.91 26.61 -5.84
CA VAL A 49 -14.86 25.89 -6.70
C VAL A 49 -15.54 26.91 -7.61
N GLU A 50 -15.14 27.01 -8.88
CA GLU A 50 -15.91 27.71 -9.89
C GLU A 50 -17.22 26.94 -10.12
N GLY A 51 -18.36 27.66 -9.94
CA GLY A 51 -19.70 27.09 -9.93
C GLY A 51 -20.02 26.23 -11.16
N ARG A 52 -19.94 24.92 -11.00
CA ARG A 52 -20.57 23.94 -11.89
C ARG A 52 -21.04 22.71 -11.11
N THR A 53 -22.32 22.44 -11.28
CA THR A 53 -23.13 21.38 -10.69
C THR A 53 -22.53 19.99 -10.74
N GLY A 54 -22.42 19.34 -9.56
CA GLY A 54 -22.27 17.90 -9.38
C GLY A 54 -21.00 17.51 -8.62
N PRO A 55 -21.13 16.73 -7.54
CA PRO A 55 -19.98 16.21 -6.82
C PRO A 55 -19.37 15.05 -7.61
N GLN A 56 -18.24 15.25 -8.27
CA GLN A 56 -17.38 14.16 -8.68
C GLN A 56 -16.27 14.01 -7.64
N GLY A 57 -16.18 12.79 -7.08
CA GLY A 57 -15.43 12.45 -5.92
C GLY A 57 -13.93 12.79 -6.00
N ILE A 58 -13.47 13.47 -4.97
CA ILE A 58 -12.06 13.77 -4.70
C ILE A 58 -11.33 12.53 -4.12
N VAL A 59 -12.07 11.48 -3.77
CA VAL A 59 -11.53 10.23 -3.21
C VAL A 59 -11.98 9.07 -4.09
N PRO A 60 -11.10 8.13 -4.46
CA PRO A 60 -11.47 6.94 -5.21
C PRO A 60 -12.58 6.17 -4.49
N GLU A 61 -13.62 5.74 -5.20
CA GLU A 61 -14.68 4.87 -4.66
C GLU A 61 -14.06 3.60 -4.08
N GLY A 62 -14.45 3.27 -2.83
CA GLY A 62 -13.92 2.13 -2.09
C GLY A 62 -12.67 2.41 -1.25
N SER A 63 -12.21 3.68 -1.18
CA SER A 63 -11.17 4.07 -0.24
C SER A 63 -11.66 3.94 1.21
N PRO A 64 -10.85 3.41 2.16
CA PRO A 64 -11.19 3.39 3.60
C PRO A 64 -11.48 4.77 4.18
N PHE A 65 -11.19 5.82 3.42
CA PHE A 65 -11.35 7.22 3.77
C PHE A 65 -12.61 7.87 3.16
N GLU A 66 -13.36 7.17 2.32
CA GLU A 66 -14.50 7.74 1.59
C GLU A 66 -15.54 8.34 2.54
N ASP A 67 -15.92 7.62 3.59
CA ASP A 67 -16.89 8.10 4.58
C ASP A 67 -16.35 9.27 5.40
N PHE A 68 -15.05 9.30 5.68
CA PHE A 68 -14.38 10.40 6.37
C PHE A 68 -14.43 11.71 5.57
N PHE A 69 -14.30 11.65 4.23
CA PHE A 69 -14.31 12.81 3.37
C PHE A 69 -15.73 13.23 2.93
N ARG A 70 -16.66 12.27 2.77
CA ARG A 70 -18.05 12.56 2.38
C ARG A 70 -18.76 13.44 3.40
N GLU A 71 -18.60 13.17 4.68
CA GLU A 71 -19.21 13.96 5.77
C GLU A 71 -18.59 15.36 5.90
N PHE A 72 -17.36 15.57 5.40
CA PHE A 72 -16.72 16.88 5.35
C PHE A 72 -17.33 17.79 4.26
N GLN A 73 -17.80 17.21 3.16
CA GLN A 73 -18.44 17.95 2.04
C GLN A 73 -19.88 18.34 2.36
N ASP A 74 -20.64 17.56 3.12
CA ASP A 74 -22.09 17.75 3.31
C ASP A 74 -22.48 18.94 4.22
N ARG A 75 -21.56 19.48 5.01
CA ARG A 75 -21.88 20.56 5.98
C ARG A 75 -22.09 21.96 5.39
N ASN A 76 -21.84 22.21 4.10
CA ASN A 76 -21.88 23.55 3.52
C ASN A 76 -22.89 23.70 2.35
N GLY A 77 -24.12 23.28 2.51
CA GLY A 77 -25.19 23.48 1.53
C GLY A 77 -25.72 24.92 1.44
N ASN A 78 -25.91 25.37 0.22
CA ASN A 78 -26.70 26.49 -0.31
C ASN A 78 -26.00 27.83 -0.62
N GLY A 79 -25.91 28.17 -1.91
CA GLY A 79 -25.70 29.53 -2.43
C GLY A 79 -24.80 29.67 -3.66
N ASP A 80 -25.27 30.37 -4.64
CA ASP A 80 -24.73 30.72 -5.96
C ASP A 80 -23.60 31.78 -5.89
N ARG A 81 -22.42 31.40 -5.38
CA ARG A 81 -21.18 32.21 -5.44
C ARG A 81 -19.99 31.26 -5.52
N PRO A 82 -18.84 31.64 -6.15
CA PRO A 82 -17.63 30.83 -6.08
C PRO A 82 -17.28 30.59 -4.59
N ARG A 83 -17.28 29.34 -4.18
CA ARG A 83 -17.10 28.95 -2.77
C ARG A 83 -15.65 28.63 -2.53
N ARG A 84 -15.07 29.25 -1.52
CA ARG A 84 -13.84 28.82 -0.89
C ARG A 84 -14.19 27.73 0.11
N SER A 85 -13.77 26.51 -0.17
CA SER A 85 -13.80 25.42 0.80
C SER A 85 -12.43 25.36 1.49
N SER A 86 -12.42 25.35 2.82
CA SER A 86 -11.18 25.23 3.58
C SER A 86 -11.14 23.87 4.29
N ALA A 87 -10.04 23.15 4.14
CA ALA A 87 -9.74 21.94 4.89
C ALA A 87 -8.58 22.20 5.87
N LEU A 88 -8.57 21.43 6.95
CA LEU A 88 -7.57 21.54 8.01
C LEU A 88 -6.85 20.20 8.19
N GLY A 89 -5.54 20.25 8.29
CA GLY A 89 -4.67 19.12 8.60
C GLY A 89 -3.48 19.54 9.41
N SER A 90 -2.60 18.63 9.68
CA SER A 90 -1.35 18.86 10.39
C SER A 90 -0.14 18.54 9.52
N GLY A 91 1.00 19.02 9.94
CA GLY A 91 2.30 18.68 9.38
C GLY A 91 3.39 18.91 10.41
N PHE A 92 4.62 18.67 10.02
CA PHE A 92 5.77 18.96 10.86
C PHE A 92 7.00 19.35 10.05
N VAL A 93 7.80 20.23 10.62
CA VAL A 93 9.03 20.76 10.02
C VAL A 93 10.14 19.73 10.17
N ILE A 94 10.85 19.44 9.08
CA ILE A 94 11.95 18.47 9.05
C ILE A 94 13.33 19.10 8.80
N SER A 95 13.37 20.42 8.57
CA SER A 95 14.63 21.13 8.36
C SER A 95 14.50 22.61 8.68
N GLU A 96 15.60 23.23 9.09
CA GLU A 96 15.68 24.67 9.45
C GLU A 96 15.26 25.60 8.31
N ASP A 97 15.46 25.19 7.07
CA ASP A 97 15.13 25.96 5.86
C ASP A 97 13.66 25.82 5.43
N GLY A 98 12.83 25.10 6.18
CA GLY A 98 11.37 25.11 6.03
C GLY A 98 10.77 24.02 5.15
N TYR A 99 11.39 22.85 5.06
CA TYR A 99 10.69 21.67 4.55
C TYR A 99 9.71 21.11 5.58
N ILE A 100 8.50 20.78 5.11
CA ILE A 100 7.38 20.29 5.95
C ILE A 100 6.81 19.04 5.32
N VAL A 101 6.61 18.02 6.15
CA VAL A 101 5.94 16.76 5.77
C VAL A 101 4.49 16.79 6.22
N THR A 102 3.60 16.30 5.37
CA THR A 102 2.18 16.08 5.64
C THR A 102 1.64 14.92 4.80
N ASN A 103 0.35 14.61 4.89
CA ASN A 103 -0.29 13.67 3.99
C ASN A 103 -0.67 14.31 2.64
N ASN A 104 -0.66 13.50 1.56
CA ASN A 104 -1.12 13.93 0.25
C ASN A 104 -2.59 14.35 0.29
N HIS A 105 -3.46 13.56 0.94
CA HIS A 105 -4.89 13.86 1.03
C HIS A 105 -5.19 15.19 1.72
N VAL A 106 -4.31 15.70 2.60
CA VAL A 106 -4.48 17.02 3.26
C VAL A 106 -4.39 18.16 2.25
N ILE A 107 -3.57 18.01 1.21
CA ILE A 107 -3.30 19.06 0.21
C ILE A 107 -3.93 18.77 -1.16
N GLU A 108 -4.62 17.66 -1.30
CA GLU A 108 -5.19 17.26 -2.58
C GLU A 108 -6.26 18.24 -3.08
N GLY A 109 -6.12 18.70 -4.33
CA GLY A 109 -7.04 19.67 -4.93
C GLY A 109 -6.97 21.09 -4.33
N ALA A 110 -5.97 21.40 -3.50
CA ALA A 110 -5.80 22.73 -2.93
C ALA A 110 -5.21 23.71 -3.96
N ASP A 111 -5.84 24.89 -4.10
CA ASP A 111 -5.32 26.01 -4.89
C ASP A 111 -4.32 26.84 -4.06
N GLU A 112 -4.58 26.97 -2.75
CA GLU A 112 -3.73 27.72 -1.81
C GLU A 112 -3.47 26.85 -0.57
N ILE A 113 -2.24 26.86 -0.08
CA ILE A 113 -1.81 26.16 1.14
C ILE A 113 -1.12 27.16 2.07
N GLU A 114 -1.63 27.27 3.28
CA GLU A 114 -1.09 28.13 4.32
C GLU A 114 -0.68 27.29 5.54
N ILE A 115 0.50 27.58 6.07
CA ILE A 115 1.07 26.93 7.25
C ILE A 115 1.00 27.88 8.42
N GLU A 116 0.32 27.47 9.49
CA GLU A 116 0.26 28.19 10.76
C GLU A 116 1.24 27.59 11.75
N PHE A 117 2.18 28.41 12.20
CA PHE A 117 3.17 28.07 13.21
C PHE A 117 2.70 28.50 14.59
N PHE A 118 3.11 27.75 15.62
CA PHE A 118 2.78 28.03 17.01
C PHE A 118 4.07 28.26 17.83
N PRO A 119 4.56 29.49 17.88
CA PRO A 119 5.85 29.81 18.50
C PRO A 119 5.88 29.72 20.03
N GLY A 120 4.78 29.31 20.67
CA GLY A 120 4.64 29.21 22.13
C GLY A 120 3.77 30.31 22.73
N ASP A 121 3.53 30.23 24.06
CA ASP A 121 2.62 31.13 24.78
C ASP A 121 3.01 32.60 24.62
N GLY A 122 2.05 33.40 24.17
CA GLY A 122 2.15 34.85 24.11
C GLY A 122 2.80 35.43 22.86
N GLN A 123 3.24 34.60 21.89
CA GLN A 123 3.71 35.09 20.59
C GLN A 123 2.60 35.03 19.53
N PRO A 124 2.59 36.00 18.57
CA PRO A 124 1.60 35.94 17.50
C PRO A 124 1.83 34.70 16.63
N ARG A 125 0.74 34.05 16.22
CA ARG A 125 0.79 32.96 15.26
C ARG A 125 1.23 33.50 13.91
N GLU A 126 2.22 32.86 13.31
CA GLU A 126 2.72 33.22 11.99
C GLU A 126 2.09 32.29 10.95
N MET A 127 1.54 32.88 9.89
CA MET A 127 1.01 32.14 8.75
C MET A 127 1.90 32.40 7.54
N LEU A 128 2.38 31.34 6.91
CA LEU A 128 3.24 31.42 5.73
C LEU A 128 2.63 30.60 4.58
N PRO A 129 2.64 31.12 3.35
CA PRO A 129 2.24 30.35 2.18
C PRO A 129 3.26 29.24 1.92
N ALA A 130 2.76 28.06 1.55
CA ALA A 130 3.57 26.90 1.24
C ALA A 130 3.52 26.57 -0.25
N LYS A 131 4.66 26.09 -0.78
CA LYS A 131 4.77 25.51 -2.11
C LYS A 131 4.83 23.99 -2.00
N VAL A 132 4.12 23.28 -2.86
CA VAL A 132 4.25 21.83 -2.98
C VAL A 132 5.54 21.52 -3.73
N ILE A 133 6.46 20.81 -3.08
CA ILE A 133 7.71 20.32 -3.70
C ILE A 133 7.42 19.03 -4.46
N GLY A 134 6.61 18.15 -3.87
CA GLY A 134 6.18 16.91 -4.49
C GLY A 134 5.18 16.18 -3.62
N LYS A 135 4.52 15.18 -4.21
CA LYS A 135 3.53 14.34 -3.52
C LYS A 135 3.59 12.91 -4.01
N ASP A 136 3.24 12.00 -3.14
CA ASP A 136 3.11 10.57 -3.42
C ASP A 136 1.76 10.04 -2.96
N PRO A 137 0.80 9.90 -3.86
CA PRO A 137 -0.52 9.34 -3.54
C PRO A 137 -0.47 7.90 -3.03
N ASN A 138 0.54 7.12 -3.43
CA ASN A 138 0.64 5.70 -3.07
C ASN A 138 0.99 5.46 -1.60
N THR A 139 1.73 6.36 -0.96
CA THR A 139 2.03 6.33 0.47
C THR A 139 1.30 7.42 1.24
N ASP A 140 0.50 8.23 0.54
CA ASP A 140 -0.23 9.37 1.08
C ASP A 140 0.69 10.39 1.78
N ILE A 141 1.89 10.66 1.22
CA ILE A 141 2.87 11.63 1.74
C ILE A 141 3.03 12.80 0.77
N ALA A 142 3.15 13.99 1.33
CA ALA A 142 3.49 15.21 0.59
C ALA A 142 4.60 15.98 1.28
N LEU A 143 5.44 16.64 0.47
CA LEU A 143 6.51 17.51 0.90
C LEU A 143 6.20 18.95 0.48
N LEU A 144 6.14 19.82 1.46
CA LEU A 144 5.91 21.26 1.29
C LEU A 144 7.18 22.06 1.62
N LYS A 145 7.23 23.31 1.15
CA LYS A 145 8.29 24.27 1.44
C LYS A 145 7.69 25.63 1.77
N VAL A 146 8.11 26.18 2.90
CA VAL A 146 7.85 27.58 3.27
C VAL A 146 9.15 28.39 3.23
N GLU A 147 9.02 29.69 3.03
CA GLU A 147 10.11 30.64 3.13
C GLU A 147 9.95 31.43 4.45
N ALA A 148 10.58 30.92 5.50
CA ALA A 148 10.51 31.54 6.82
C ALA A 148 11.61 32.64 6.96
N PRO A 149 11.31 33.77 7.66
CA PRO A 149 12.26 34.82 7.88
C PRO A 149 13.43 34.46 8.82
N MET A 150 13.26 33.36 9.59
CA MET A 150 14.24 32.82 10.54
C MET A 150 14.34 31.31 10.44
N PRO A 151 15.45 30.69 10.85
CA PRO A 151 15.55 29.22 10.94
C PRO A 151 14.45 28.65 11.79
N LEU A 152 13.80 27.62 11.26
CA LEU A 152 12.69 26.95 11.94
C LEU A 152 13.18 25.86 12.91
N LYS A 153 12.43 25.65 13.99
CA LYS A 153 12.58 24.45 14.79
C LYS A 153 12.11 23.26 13.97
N PHE A 154 12.84 22.17 14.01
CA PHE A 154 12.53 20.96 13.25
C PHE A 154 12.72 19.71 14.11
N VAL A 155 12.09 18.61 13.71
CA VAL A 155 12.21 17.30 14.32
C VAL A 155 12.95 16.34 13.38
N LYS A 156 13.50 15.27 13.96
CA LYS A 156 14.21 14.23 13.22
C LYS A 156 13.33 13.01 13.05
N PHE A 157 13.61 12.25 12.01
CA PHE A 157 13.03 10.92 11.87
C PHE A 157 13.81 9.91 12.72
N GLY A 158 13.11 9.13 13.51
CA GLY A 158 13.61 7.94 14.16
C GLY A 158 13.47 6.73 13.24
N ASP A 159 14.17 5.65 13.57
CA ASP A 159 14.08 4.38 12.87
C ASP A 159 12.82 3.62 13.32
N SER A 160 11.79 3.59 12.45
CA SER A 160 10.55 2.87 12.73
C SER A 160 10.73 1.37 12.90
N ASP A 161 11.82 0.77 12.39
CA ASP A 161 12.08 -0.66 12.54
C ASP A 161 12.50 -1.04 13.97
N THR A 162 12.94 -0.08 14.77
CA THR A 162 13.28 -0.28 16.17
C THR A 162 12.07 -0.20 17.10
N ALA A 163 10.95 0.41 16.66
CA ALA A 163 9.72 0.51 17.44
C ALA A 163 9.10 -0.87 17.70
N ARG A 164 8.77 -1.18 18.95
CA ARG A 164 8.22 -2.48 19.36
C ARG A 164 6.78 -2.33 19.82
N VAL A 165 6.01 -3.37 19.67
CA VAL A 165 4.67 -3.43 20.26
C VAL A 165 4.77 -3.23 21.77
N GLY A 166 4.02 -2.27 22.31
CA GLY A 166 4.05 -1.85 23.71
C GLY A 166 4.92 -0.63 23.99
N ASP A 167 5.76 -0.17 23.08
CA ASP A 167 6.52 1.07 23.26
C ASP A 167 5.57 2.28 23.24
N TRP A 168 5.81 3.25 24.13
CA TRP A 168 5.05 4.48 24.21
C TRP A 168 5.26 5.35 22.97
N VAL A 169 4.18 5.92 22.46
CA VAL A 169 4.18 6.90 21.36
C VAL A 169 3.24 8.06 21.66
N VAL A 170 3.53 9.20 21.02
CA VAL A 170 2.76 10.43 21.18
C VAL A 170 2.37 10.93 19.78
N ALA A 171 1.08 10.99 19.53
CA ALA A 171 0.55 11.63 18.33
C ALA A 171 0.27 13.11 18.61
N MET A 172 0.74 13.97 17.70
CA MET A 172 0.47 15.41 17.78
C MET A 172 -0.19 15.90 16.49
N GLY A 173 -0.99 16.95 16.65
CA GLY A 173 -1.65 17.62 15.53
C GLY A 173 -2.54 18.75 16.02
N ASN A 174 -3.36 19.28 15.11
CA ASN A 174 -4.33 20.34 15.42
C ASN A 174 -5.76 19.89 15.07
N PRO A 175 -6.35 18.98 15.86
CA PRO A 175 -7.68 18.49 15.58
C PRO A 175 -8.70 19.63 15.62
N LEU A 176 -9.52 19.73 14.56
CA LEU A 176 -10.61 20.70 14.44
C LEU A 176 -10.16 22.19 14.45
N GLY A 177 -8.89 22.48 14.26
CA GLY A 177 -8.38 23.87 14.26
C GLY A 177 -8.43 24.57 15.63
N GLN A 178 -8.58 23.82 16.73
CA GLN A 178 -8.71 24.36 18.08
C GLN A 178 -7.37 24.61 18.80
N GLY A 179 -6.27 24.39 18.10
CA GLY A 179 -4.92 24.45 18.66
C GLY A 179 -4.30 23.06 18.80
N PHE A 180 -3.07 23.01 19.30
CA PHE A 180 -2.37 21.75 19.47
C PHE A 180 -3.09 20.78 20.38
N SER A 181 -3.11 19.53 19.94
CA SER A 181 -3.56 18.40 20.75
C SER A 181 -2.47 17.33 20.74
N LEU A 182 -2.18 16.83 21.90
CA LEU A 182 -1.28 15.72 22.14
C LEU A 182 -2.10 14.55 22.68
N SER A 183 -1.94 13.40 22.07
CA SER A 183 -2.50 12.15 22.56
C SER A 183 -1.40 11.11 22.70
N ALA A 184 -1.38 10.41 23.85
CA ALA A 184 -0.42 9.35 24.12
C ALA A 184 -1.07 7.99 24.02
N GLY A 185 -0.31 7.02 23.57
CA GLY A 185 -0.68 5.63 23.44
C GLY A 185 0.55 4.75 23.31
N ILE A 186 0.36 3.58 22.76
CA ILE A 186 1.43 2.62 22.49
C ILE A 186 1.44 2.20 21.02
N VAL A 187 2.53 1.62 20.59
CA VAL A 187 2.56 0.82 19.37
C VAL A 187 1.72 -0.43 19.61
N SER A 188 0.54 -0.53 19.01
CA SER A 188 -0.37 -1.68 19.14
C SER A 188 0.00 -2.83 18.21
N ALA A 189 0.49 -2.50 17.00
CA ALA A 189 1.01 -3.46 16.03
C ALA A 189 1.93 -2.76 15.03
N ARG A 190 2.68 -3.56 14.27
CA ARG A 190 3.57 -3.07 13.20
C ARG A 190 3.27 -3.76 11.89
N ASN A 191 3.81 -3.19 10.81
CA ASN A 191 3.70 -3.75 9.45
C ASN A 191 2.24 -3.98 9.06
N ARG A 192 1.34 -3.07 9.49
CA ARG A 192 -0.06 -3.13 9.11
C ARG A 192 -0.24 -2.66 7.67
N GLU A 193 -1.08 -3.37 6.98
CA GLU A 193 -1.48 -3.12 5.61
C GLU A 193 -2.97 -2.80 5.60
N LEU A 194 -3.37 -1.78 4.86
CA LEU A 194 -4.77 -1.40 4.68
C LEU A 194 -5.21 -1.77 3.26
N SER A 195 -5.02 -0.87 2.31
CA SER A 195 -5.42 -1.08 0.91
C SER A 195 -4.31 -0.79 -0.10
N GLY A 196 -3.26 -0.08 0.31
CA GLY A 196 -2.15 0.32 -0.55
C GLY A 196 -1.11 -0.78 -0.75
N SER A 197 -0.49 -0.79 -1.92
CA SER A 197 0.60 -1.74 -2.24
C SER A 197 1.90 -1.47 -1.49
N TYR A 198 2.07 -0.25 -0.96
CA TYR A 198 3.27 0.20 -0.26
C TYR A 198 3.02 0.45 1.23
N ASP A 199 1.89 -0.02 1.74
CA ASP A 199 1.51 0.16 3.13
C ASP A 199 2.53 -0.50 4.07
N ASP A 200 2.98 0.29 5.03
CA ASP A 200 3.74 -0.16 6.19
C ASP A 200 3.37 0.74 7.36
N TYR A 201 2.23 0.43 7.98
CA TYR A 201 1.69 1.26 9.04
C TYR A 201 2.08 0.74 10.41
N ILE A 202 2.39 1.68 11.31
CA ILE A 202 2.37 1.49 12.75
C ILE A 202 0.92 1.67 13.20
N GLN A 203 0.34 0.65 13.84
CA GLN A 203 -0.94 0.78 14.52
C GLN A 203 -0.72 1.30 15.93
N THR A 204 -1.51 2.29 16.35
CA THR A 204 -1.45 2.86 17.71
C THR A 204 -2.86 3.06 18.28
N ASP A 205 -2.97 3.03 19.61
CA ASP A 205 -4.16 3.42 20.34
C ASP A 205 -4.14 4.88 20.81
N ALA A 206 -3.05 5.63 20.56
CA ALA A 206 -3.06 7.07 20.67
C ALA A 206 -4.22 7.65 19.85
N ALA A 207 -5.01 8.52 20.46
CA ALA A 207 -6.22 9.04 19.83
C ALA A 207 -5.88 9.91 18.61
N ILE A 208 -6.12 9.37 17.42
CA ILE A 208 -6.04 10.09 16.15
C ILE A 208 -7.46 10.48 15.76
N ASN A 209 -7.68 11.76 15.51
CA ASN A 209 -8.96 12.33 15.07
C ASN A 209 -8.72 13.25 13.89
N ARG A 210 -9.82 13.74 13.29
CA ARG A 210 -9.78 14.72 12.20
C ARG A 210 -8.90 15.92 12.59
N GLY A 211 -7.95 16.25 11.72
CA GLY A 211 -6.98 17.33 11.91
C GLY A 211 -5.61 16.84 12.41
N ASN A 212 -5.46 15.62 12.94
CA ASN A 212 -4.16 15.04 13.24
C ASN A 212 -3.48 14.41 12.01
N SER A 213 -4.22 14.20 10.90
CA SER A 213 -3.67 13.67 9.65
C SER A 213 -2.53 14.55 9.15
N GLY A 214 -1.42 13.93 8.75
CA GLY A 214 -0.18 14.58 8.36
C GLY A 214 0.73 14.99 9.53
N GLY A 215 0.22 14.98 10.76
CA GLY A 215 1.00 15.22 11.96
C GLY A 215 1.90 14.04 12.34
N PRO A 216 2.91 14.27 13.19
CA PRO A 216 3.88 13.27 13.58
C PRO A 216 3.35 12.31 14.66
N LEU A 217 3.84 11.07 14.62
CA LEU A 217 3.85 10.12 15.72
C LEU A 217 5.27 10.06 16.27
N PHE A 218 5.47 10.51 17.50
CA PHE A 218 6.76 10.55 18.17
C PHE A 218 7.01 9.32 19.03
N ASN A 219 8.28 8.94 19.15
CA ASN A 219 8.74 8.09 20.25
C ASN A 219 9.01 8.94 21.50
N MET A 220 9.51 8.33 22.58
CA MET A 220 9.80 9.04 23.83
C MET A 220 11.07 9.89 23.79
N ASP A 221 11.88 9.76 22.74
CA ASP A 221 13.10 10.55 22.51
C ASP A 221 12.81 11.82 21.65
N GLY A 222 11.55 12.02 21.22
CA GLY A 222 11.15 13.14 20.36
C GLY A 222 11.42 12.95 18.87
N ASP A 223 11.81 11.74 18.47
CA ASP A 223 11.99 11.41 17.06
C ASP A 223 10.66 10.95 16.43
N VAL A 224 10.43 11.31 15.17
CA VAL A 224 9.24 10.91 14.42
C VAL A 224 9.40 9.48 13.94
N VAL A 225 8.58 8.57 14.46
CA VAL A 225 8.52 7.16 14.04
C VAL A 225 7.41 6.88 13.02
N GLY A 226 6.50 7.85 12.80
CA GLY A 226 5.46 7.71 11.79
C GLY A 226 4.73 9.02 11.49
N VAL A 227 3.95 9.03 10.41
CA VAL A 227 3.05 10.12 10.02
C VAL A 227 1.62 9.65 10.20
N ASN A 228 0.85 10.34 11.04
CA ASN A 228 -0.55 10.00 11.31
C ASN A 228 -1.37 10.13 10.02
N THR A 229 -1.95 9.03 9.56
CA THR A 229 -2.60 8.98 8.23
C THR A 229 -4.07 8.63 8.35
N ALA A 230 -4.41 7.57 9.09
CA ALA A 230 -5.73 6.98 9.03
C ALA A 230 -6.23 6.49 10.39
N ILE A 231 -7.55 6.29 10.49
CA ILE A 231 -8.20 5.57 11.59
C ILE A 231 -9.14 4.51 11.04
N LEU A 232 -9.29 3.40 11.74
CA LEU A 232 -10.43 2.51 11.55
C LEU A 232 -11.54 2.98 12.50
N SER A 233 -12.66 3.41 11.94
CA SER A 233 -13.74 3.97 12.74
C SER A 233 -15.10 3.80 12.07
N PRO A 234 -16.12 3.28 12.76
CA PRO A 234 -17.47 3.18 12.22
C PRO A 234 -18.24 4.52 12.22
N ASN A 235 -17.76 5.54 12.92
CA ASN A 235 -18.45 6.82 13.12
C ASN A 235 -17.56 8.06 12.93
N GLY A 236 -16.34 7.90 12.40
CA GLY A 236 -15.39 8.98 12.15
C GLY A 236 -14.61 9.50 13.36
N GLY A 237 -14.86 8.99 14.58
CA GLY A 237 -14.10 9.30 15.78
C GLY A 237 -13.10 8.20 16.15
N SER A 238 -12.08 8.51 16.95
CA SER A 238 -11.11 7.52 17.42
C SER A 238 -11.75 6.47 18.32
N ILE A 239 -11.48 5.19 18.02
CA ILE A 239 -11.85 4.04 18.84
C ILE A 239 -10.61 3.29 19.36
N GLY A 240 -9.43 3.93 19.32
CA GLY A 240 -8.16 3.32 19.71
C GLY A 240 -7.52 2.47 18.61
N ILE A 241 -7.88 2.71 17.34
CA ILE A 241 -7.26 2.05 16.19
C ILE A 241 -6.85 3.13 15.18
N GLY A 242 -5.66 3.67 15.38
CA GLY A 242 -5.02 4.64 14.49
C GLY A 242 -3.87 4.00 13.72
N PHE A 243 -3.55 4.57 12.56
CA PHE A 243 -2.49 4.12 11.68
C PHE A 243 -1.60 5.29 11.29
N SER A 244 -0.30 5.10 11.47
CA SER A 244 0.73 6.08 11.07
C SER A 244 1.68 5.43 10.08
N MET A 245 1.92 6.06 8.93
CA MET A 245 2.89 5.59 7.93
C MET A 245 4.28 5.57 8.56
N ALA A 246 4.95 4.43 8.53
CA ALA A 246 6.24 4.23 9.18
C ALA A 246 7.32 5.18 8.65
N SER A 247 8.14 5.75 9.55
CA SER A 247 9.14 6.78 9.20
C SER A 247 10.15 6.30 8.15
N ASN A 248 10.54 5.01 8.15
CA ASN A 248 11.48 4.48 7.16
C ASN A 248 10.91 4.49 5.73
N VAL A 249 9.59 4.43 5.56
CA VAL A 249 8.93 4.65 4.27
C VAL A 249 8.91 6.14 3.95
N VAL A 250 8.52 6.97 4.92
CA VAL A 250 8.40 8.43 4.75
C VAL A 250 9.73 9.05 4.35
N VAL A 251 10.83 8.69 5.00
CA VAL A 251 12.18 9.23 4.69
C VAL A 251 12.55 9.00 3.23
N LYS A 252 12.36 7.77 2.73
CA LYS A 252 12.67 7.43 1.32
C LYS A 252 11.82 8.24 0.34
N VAL A 253 10.54 8.41 0.65
CA VAL A 253 9.63 9.22 -0.18
C VAL A 253 10.06 10.68 -0.15
N VAL A 254 10.31 11.25 1.02
CA VAL A 254 10.74 12.65 1.19
C VAL A 254 12.03 12.95 0.45
N GLU A 255 13.03 12.06 0.52
CA GLU A 255 14.29 12.20 -0.22
C GLU A 255 14.05 12.27 -1.73
N GLN A 256 13.21 11.37 -2.28
CA GLN A 256 12.87 11.39 -3.70
C GLN A 256 12.04 12.62 -4.10
N LEU A 257 11.08 13.04 -3.27
CA LEU A 257 10.32 14.25 -3.52
C LEU A 257 11.20 15.50 -3.50
N LYS A 258 12.18 15.54 -2.60
CA LYS A 258 13.15 16.66 -2.51
C LYS A 258 14.09 16.72 -3.72
N GLU A 259 14.54 15.56 -4.21
CA GLU A 259 15.50 15.46 -5.30
C GLU A 259 14.84 15.59 -6.68
N PHE A 260 13.68 14.94 -6.86
CA PHE A 260 13.06 14.79 -8.19
C PHE A 260 11.70 15.50 -8.31
N GLY A 261 11.07 15.94 -7.22
CA GLY A 261 9.70 16.44 -7.20
C GLY A 261 8.63 15.34 -7.29
N GLU A 262 9.04 14.10 -7.47
CA GLU A 262 8.17 12.93 -7.64
C GLU A 262 8.85 11.67 -7.12
N THR A 263 8.08 10.63 -6.81
CA THR A 263 8.63 9.32 -6.48
C THR A 263 9.07 8.56 -7.75
N ARG A 264 10.11 7.77 -7.63
CA ARG A 264 10.66 6.92 -8.69
C ARG A 264 10.78 5.50 -8.16
N ARG A 265 9.83 4.66 -8.52
CA ARG A 265 9.78 3.27 -8.08
C ARG A 265 10.28 2.33 -9.16
N GLY A 266 11.04 1.33 -8.74
CA GLY A 266 11.37 0.21 -9.61
C GLY A 266 10.10 -0.47 -10.12
N TRP A 267 10.17 -0.96 -11.36
CA TRP A 267 9.10 -1.72 -12.00
C TRP A 267 9.66 -2.99 -12.64
N LEU A 268 9.06 -4.11 -12.27
CA LEU A 268 9.46 -5.42 -12.81
C LEU A 268 8.70 -5.76 -14.10
N GLY A 269 7.44 -5.34 -14.22
CA GLY A 269 6.62 -5.61 -15.40
C GLY A 269 5.99 -6.99 -15.40
N VAL A 270 5.36 -7.38 -14.28
CA VAL A 270 4.61 -8.63 -14.12
C VAL A 270 3.25 -8.37 -13.49
N LYS A 271 2.24 -9.17 -13.85
CA LYS A 271 1.03 -9.34 -13.02
C LYS A 271 1.23 -10.56 -12.15
N ILE A 272 0.85 -10.46 -10.89
CA ILE A 272 1.16 -11.47 -9.87
C ILE A 272 -0.05 -11.75 -8.99
N GLN A 273 -0.08 -12.96 -8.42
CA GLN A 273 -1.02 -13.35 -7.38
C GLN A 273 -0.32 -14.12 -6.27
N ASP A 274 -0.94 -14.16 -5.09
CA ASP A 274 -0.44 -14.94 -3.96
C ASP A 274 -0.55 -16.44 -4.23
N VAL A 275 0.40 -17.19 -3.67
CA VAL A 275 0.41 -18.66 -3.74
C VAL A 275 -0.23 -19.19 -2.47
N ASP A 276 -1.44 -19.73 -2.58
CA ASP A 276 -2.09 -20.48 -1.52
C ASP A 276 -1.63 -21.96 -1.47
N ALA A 277 -2.17 -22.74 -0.55
CA ALA A 277 -1.77 -24.14 -0.37
C ALA A 277 -2.13 -25.02 -1.59
N ASP A 278 -3.27 -24.76 -2.20
CA ASP A 278 -3.77 -25.53 -3.34
C ASP A 278 -2.94 -25.25 -4.60
N LEU A 279 -2.59 -23.96 -4.81
CA LEU A 279 -1.69 -23.56 -5.89
C LEU A 279 -0.29 -24.12 -5.68
N ALA A 280 0.25 -24.07 -4.45
CA ALA A 280 1.57 -24.65 -4.14
C ALA A 280 1.60 -26.15 -4.44
N GLU A 281 0.56 -26.92 -4.05
CA GLU A 281 0.44 -28.35 -4.37
C GLU A 281 0.36 -28.59 -5.88
N ALA A 282 -0.46 -27.81 -6.60
CA ALA A 282 -0.67 -27.96 -8.05
C ALA A 282 0.61 -27.72 -8.88
N ILE A 283 1.47 -26.77 -8.44
CA ILE A 283 2.73 -26.46 -9.13
C ILE A 283 3.94 -27.24 -8.56
N GLY A 284 3.74 -28.03 -7.48
CA GLY A 284 4.80 -28.83 -6.85
C GLY A 284 5.76 -28.02 -5.98
N LEU A 285 5.32 -26.89 -5.41
CA LEU A 285 6.08 -26.08 -4.47
C LEU A 285 5.93 -26.67 -3.05
N ASP A 286 7.01 -26.70 -2.29
CA ASP A 286 7.07 -27.28 -0.94
C ASP A 286 6.21 -26.54 0.11
N LYS A 287 5.95 -25.27 -0.10
CA LYS A 287 5.19 -24.39 0.80
C LYS A 287 4.50 -23.29 -0.01
N ALA A 288 3.36 -22.84 0.49
CA ALA A 288 2.67 -21.64 0.00
C ALA A 288 3.53 -20.40 0.29
N ARG A 289 4.28 -19.93 -0.71
CA ARG A 289 5.15 -18.76 -0.67
C ARG A 289 5.47 -18.25 -2.06
N GLY A 290 5.93 -17.00 -2.13
CA GLY A 290 6.33 -16.37 -3.38
C GLY A 290 5.18 -15.64 -4.06
N ALA A 291 5.44 -15.11 -5.23
CA ALA A 291 4.48 -14.43 -6.08
C ALA A 291 4.36 -15.19 -7.41
N LEU A 292 3.19 -15.75 -7.69
CA LEU A 292 2.90 -16.46 -8.94
C LEU A 292 2.65 -15.41 -10.05
N VAL A 293 3.43 -15.49 -11.10
CA VAL A 293 3.33 -14.61 -12.27
C VAL A 293 2.14 -15.06 -13.12
N THR A 294 1.12 -14.23 -13.25
CA THR A 294 -0.08 -14.52 -14.04
C THR A 294 0.01 -13.98 -15.46
N ASP A 295 0.81 -12.92 -15.66
CA ASP A 295 1.02 -12.30 -16.98
C ASP A 295 2.35 -11.54 -17.00
N VAL A 296 2.97 -11.45 -18.19
CA VAL A 296 4.23 -10.73 -18.39
C VAL A 296 4.05 -9.80 -19.60
N PRO A 297 3.54 -8.56 -19.36
CA PRO A 297 3.47 -7.52 -20.39
C PRO A 297 4.84 -7.18 -20.98
N GLU A 298 4.85 -6.42 -22.08
CA GLU A 298 6.10 -5.87 -22.61
C GLU A 298 6.83 -5.04 -21.56
N GLY A 299 8.13 -5.34 -21.36
CA GLY A 299 8.95 -4.63 -20.40
C GLY A 299 10.02 -5.49 -19.73
N PRO A 300 10.58 -5.01 -18.61
CA PRO A 300 11.76 -5.57 -17.95
C PRO A 300 11.72 -7.07 -17.67
N ALA A 301 10.61 -7.58 -17.13
CA ALA A 301 10.48 -9.00 -16.81
C ALA A 301 10.52 -9.87 -18.06
N LYS A 302 9.82 -9.45 -19.13
CA LYS A 302 9.79 -10.17 -20.41
C LYS A 302 11.18 -10.22 -21.05
N GLU A 303 11.88 -9.08 -21.08
CA GLU A 303 13.25 -8.99 -21.55
C GLU A 303 14.22 -9.86 -20.71
N GLY A 304 13.97 -9.95 -19.41
CA GLY A 304 14.72 -10.78 -18.46
C GLY A 304 14.39 -12.26 -18.51
N GLY A 305 13.40 -12.69 -19.31
CA GLY A 305 13.03 -14.10 -19.51
C GLY A 305 12.08 -14.65 -18.43
N VAL A 306 11.37 -13.80 -17.70
CA VAL A 306 10.25 -14.20 -16.82
C VAL A 306 9.08 -14.65 -17.67
N LEU A 307 8.39 -15.69 -17.27
CA LEU A 307 7.24 -16.25 -17.96
C LEU A 307 6.01 -16.30 -17.04
N ALA A 308 4.83 -16.30 -17.64
CA ALA A 308 3.60 -16.64 -16.90
C ALA A 308 3.72 -18.08 -16.36
N GLY A 309 3.24 -18.32 -15.13
CA GLY A 309 3.40 -19.58 -14.42
C GLY A 309 4.67 -19.69 -13.57
N ASP A 310 5.62 -18.75 -13.67
CA ASP A 310 6.76 -18.67 -12.74
C ASP A 310 6.28 -18.27 -11.34
N VAL A 311 6.89 -18.84 -10.31
CA VAL A 311 6.75 -18.31 -8.94
C VAL A 311 8.04 -17.58 -8.56
N ILE A 312 7.96 -16.28 -8.36
CA ILE A 312 9.11 -15.49 -7.88
C ILE A 312 9.30 -15.78 -6.39
N VAL A 313 10.38 -16.46 -6.04
CA VAL A 313 10.69 -16.90 -4.67
C VAL A 313 11.79 -16.08 -4.00
N SER A 314 12.61 -15.34 -4.77
CA SER A 314 13.60 -14.40 -4.23
C SER A 314 13.82 -13.24 -5.21
N PHE A 315 14.01 -12.04 -4.66
CA PHE A 315 14.30 -10.81 -5.38
C PHE A 315 15.53 -10.14 -4.77
N ASP A 316 16.57 -9.95 -5.57
CA ASP A 316 17.87 -9.34 -5.21
C ASP A 316 18.50 -9.91 -3.93
N GLY A 317 18.32 -11.21 -3.69
CA GLY A 317 18.86 -11.95 -2.55
C GLY A 317 17.96 -11.95 -1.31
N VAL A 318 16.78 -11.33 -1.37
CA VAL A 318 15.80 -11.33 -0.29
C VAL A 318 14.65 -12.29 -0.67
N ASP A 319 14.24 -13.14 0.27
CA ASP A 319 13.12 -14.06 0.04
C ASP A 319 11.80 -13.32 -0.19
N VAL A 320 11.03 -13.78 -1.17
CA VAL A 320 9.68 -13.32 -1.45
C VAL A 320 8.70 -14.25 -0.75
N ARG A 321 7.90 -13.72 0.16
CA ARG A 321 6.90 -14.48 0.92
C ARG A 321 5.54 -14.46 0.22
N ASP A 322 5.17 -13.29 -0.31
CA ASP A 322 3.89 -12.98 -0.92
C ASP A 322 4.03 -11.89 -1.98
N THR A 323 2.96 -11.57 -2.69
CA THR A 323 2.95 -10.54 -3.75
C THR A 323 3.29 -9.15 -3.21
N ARG A 324 2.81 -8.78 -2.02
CA ARG A 324 3.06 -7.47 -1.42
C ARG A 324 4.54 -7.31 -1.05
N GLY A 325 5.13 -8.36 -0.48
CA GLY A 325 6.57 -8.39 -0.21
C GLY A 325 7.39 -8.14 -1.46
N LEU A 326 7.02 -8.76 -2.59
CA LEU A 326 7.67 -8.51 -3.88
C LEU A 326 7.46 -7.07 -4.35
N VAL A 327 6.22 -6.55 -4.31
CA VAL A 327 5.93 -5.17 -4.74
C VAL A 327 6.74 -4.15 -3.93
N ARG A 328 6.86 -4.33 -2.61
CA ARG A 328 7.68 -3.47 -1.75
C ARG A 328 9.17 -3.56 -2.09
N GLN A 329 9.70 -4.78 -2.28
CA GLN A 329 11.11 -4.97 -2.64
C GLN A 329 11.45 -4.33 -3.99
N VAL A 330 10.60 -4.54 -5.00
CA VAL A 330 10.74 -3.95 -6.34
C VAL A 330 10.62 -2.42 -6.27
N GLY A 331 9.59 -1.90 -5.60
CA GLY A 331 9.36 -0.46 -5.49
C GLY A 331 10.44 0.30 -4.71
N ASN A 332 11.12 -0.38 -3.78
CA ASN A 332 12.26 0.16 -3.03
C ASN A 332 13.60 0.06 -3.78
N ALA A 333 13.66 -0.67 -4.88
CA ALA A 333 14.86 -0.80 -5.69
C ALA A 333 15.00 0.37 -6.67
N GLU A 334 16.23 0.77 -6.95
CA GLU A 334 16.52 1.87 -7.88
C GLU A 334 16.09 1.55 -9.31
N VAL A 335 15.51 2.53 -9.98
CA VAL A 335 15.19 2.45 -11.40
C VAL A 335 16.49 2.26 -12.22
N GLY A 336 16.48 1.34 -13.18
CA GLY A 336 17.66 0.99 -13.99
C GLY A 336 18.63 0.00 -13.33
N LYS A 337 18.41 -0.38 -12.06
CA LYS A 337 19.22 -1.40 -11.40
C LYS A 337 18.96 -2.77 -12.00
N THR A 338 20.04 -3.52 -12.32
CA THR A 338 19.93 -4.93 -12.70
C THR A 338 19.92 -5.79 -11.44
N VAL A 339 18.82 -6.49 -11.18
CA VAL A 339 18.58 -7.33 -10.02
C VAL A 339 18.56 -8.81 -10.39
N ARG A 340 18.78 -9.67 -9.38
CA ARG A 340 18.62 -11.12 -9.51
C ARG A 340 17.21 -11.50 -9.07
N VAL A 341 16.48 -12.16 -9.96
CA VAL A 341 15.15 -12.71 -9.68
C VAL A 341 15.26 -14.24 -9.73
N VAL A 342 14.96 -14.89 -8.61
CA VAL A 342 14.91 -16.36 -8.57
C VAL A 342 13.47 -16.79 -8.75
N VAL A 343 13.22 -17.55 -9.80
CA VAL A 343 11.90 -18.11 -10.11
C VAL A 343 11.89 -19.62 -9.91
N TYR A 344 10.76 -20.14 -9.49
CA TYR A 344 10.46 -21.58 -9.53
C TYR A 344 9.60 -21.84 -10.76
N ARG A 345 10.11 -22.67 -11.68
CA ARG A 345 9.54 -23.01 -12.97
C ARG A 345 9.65 -24.52 -13.19
N GLU A 346 8.55 -25.20 -13.48
CA GLU A 346 8.52 -26.64 -13.80
C GLU A 346 9.32 -27.54 -12.82
N GLY A 347 9.17 -27.29 -11.52
CA GLY A 347 9.84 -28.08 -10.49
C GLY A 347 11.30 -27.71 -10.21
N LYS A 348 11.83 -26.65 -10.82
CA LYS A 348 13.23 -26.20 -10.68
C LYS A 348 13.32 -24.72 -10.36
N THR A 349 14.40 -24.31 -9.69
CA THR A 349 14.70 -22.90 -9.50
C THR A 349 15.64 -22.39 -10.57
N GLU A 350 15.31 -21.26 -11.18
CA GLU A 350 16.14 -20.55 -12.15
C GLU A 350 16.46 -19.15 -11.64
N THR A 351 17.65 -18.65 -11.96
CA THR A 351 18.06 -17.27 -11.60
C THR A 351 18.12 -16.42 -12.85
N LEU A 352 17.25 -15.43 -12.92
CA LEU A 352 17.14 -14.48 -14.01
C LEU A 352 17.79 -13.14 -13.61
N ARG A 353 18.19 -12.36 -14.60
CA ARG A 353 18.68 -10.99 -14.42
C ARG A 353 17.71 -10.03 -15.11
N VAL A 354 17.14 -9.10 -14.34
CA VAL A 354 16.18 -8.15 -14.84
C VAL A 354 16.66 -6.74 -14.52
N THR A 355 16.67 -5.86 -15.52
CA THR A 355 16.96 -4.43 -15.31
C THR A 355 15.64 -3.71 -15.10
N LEU A 356 15.44 -3.14 -13.92
CA LEU A 356 14.16 -2.54 -13.52
C LEU A 356 13.84 -1.30 -14.34
N GLY A 357 12.60 -1.22 -14.80
CA GLY A 357 12.01 -0.02 -15.38
C GLY A 357 11.51 0.95 -14.31
N ARG A 358 10.84 2.01 -14.73
CA ARG A 358 10.16 2.97 -13.89
C ARG A 358 8.65 2.72 -13.90
N ARG A 359 8.06 2.55 -12.71
CA ARG A 359 6.64 2.21 -12.56
C ARG A 359 5.72 3.32 -13.09
N GLU A 360 6.01 4.56 -12.75
CA GLU A 360 5.20 5.71 -13.13
C GLU A 360 5.14 5.92 -14.67
N GLU A 361 6.17 5.48 -15.40
CA GLU A 361 6.18 5.49 -16.87
C GLU A 361 5.30 4.38 -17.45
N ALA A 362 5.36 3.18 -16.85
CA ALA A 362 4.55 2.05 -17.26
C ALA A 362 3.05 2.29 -17.06
N GLU A 363 2.66 2.91 -15.96
CA GLU A 363 1.27 3.26 -15.64
C GLU A 363 0.69 4.30 -16.62
N ARG A 364 1.52 5.24 -17.14
CA ARG A 364 1.08 6.21 -18.17
C ARG A 364 0.81 5.55 -19.52
N VAL A 365 1.51 4.47 -19.85
CA VAL A 365 1.36 3.75 -21.14
C VAL A 365 0.11 2.87 -21.12
N ALA A 366 -0.31 2.36 -19.97
CA ALA A 366 -1.42 1.42 -19.83
C ALA A 366 -2.83 2.04 -20.03
N THR A 367 -2.96 3.37 -20.15
CA THR A 367 -4.25 4.08 -20.26
C THR A 367 -4.73 4.39 -21.69
N GLY A 368 -4.21 3.73 -22.74
CA GLY A 368 -4.62 3.91 -24.14
C GLY A 368 -5.67 2.87 -24.58
N PRO A 369 -6.64 3.23 -25.48
CA PRO A 369 -7.75 2.35 -25.85
C PRO A 369 -7.41 1.44 -27.05
N GLU A 370 -7.82 0.17 -26.97
CA GLU A 370 -7.82 -0.76 -28.10
C GLU A 370 -9.21 -1.26 -28.43
N GLY A 371 -9.49 -1.43 -29.70
CA GLY A 371 -10.76 -1.91 -30.24
C GLY A 371 -10.65 -2.84 -31.42
N SER A 372 -11.64 -3.70 -31.58
CA SER A 372 -12.32 -4.18 -32.80
C SER A 372 -12.24 -5.64 -33.24
N GLU A 373 -13.35 -6.19 -33.42
CA GLU A 373 -14.18 -7.33 -33.88
C GLU A 373 -13.71 -8.37 -34.90
N ARG A 374 -14.12 -9.69 -34.72
CA ARG A 374 -14.88 -10.56 -35.66
C ARG A 374 -15.10 -12.01 -35.20
N GLN A 375 -16.21 -12.65 -35.64
CA GLN A 375 -16.90 -13.92 -35.21
C GLN A 375 -16.64 -15.15 -36.13
N PRO A 376 -17.20 -16.40 -35.98
CA PRO A 376 -17.95 -17.16 -34.98
C PRO A 376 -17.69 -18.69 -34.84
N ASP A 377 -18.35 -19.34 -33.96
CA ASP A 377 -19.08 -20.64 -33.85
C ASP A 377 -18.64 -21.58 -32.70
N ALA A 378 -19.63 -22.07 -31.92
CA ALA A 378 -19.43 -22.69 -30.62
C ALA A 378 -19.98 -24.13 -30.53
N SER A 379 -19.20 -25.04 -29.97
CA SER A 379 -19.63 -26.30 -29.33
C SER A 379 -19.49 -26.18 -27.82
N GLU A 380 -20.46 -26.68 -27.06
CA GLU A 380 -20.48 -26.66 -25.59
C GLU A 380 -20.19 -28.01 -25.00
N LYS A 381 -19.49 -28.07 -23.84
CA LYS A 381 -19.29 -29.33 -23.08
C LYS A 381 -19.17 -29.06 -21.57
N GLU A 382 -19.66 -29.99 -20.77
CA GLU A 382 -19.49 -29.96 -19.32
C GLU A 382 -18.23 -30.71 -18.89
N LEU A 383 -17.38 -30.07 -18.08
CA LEU A 383 -16.15 -30.61 -17.53
C LEU A 383 -15.80 -29.93 -16.18
N LEU A 384 -15.50 -30.70 -15.14
CA LEU A 384 -15.12 -30.21 -13.80
C LEU A 384 -16.15 -29.23 -13.19
N GLY A 385 -17.45 -29.45 -13.42
CA GLY A 385 -18.51 -28.53 -12.96
C GLY A 385 -18.61 -27.20 -13.76
N LEU A 386 -17.95 -27.13 -14.92
CA LEU A 386 -17.96 -26.01 -15.84
C LEU A 386 -18.64 -26.42 -17.16
N SER A 387 -19.57 -25.63 -17.70
CA SER A 387 -19.92 -25.67 -19.09
C SER A 387 -19.00 -24.75 -19.86
N VAL A 388 -18.22 -25.30 -20.78
CA VAL A 388 -17.22 -24.55 -21.56
C VAL A 388 -17.54 -24.59 -23.04
N GLY A 389 -17.28 -23.48 -23.73
CA GLY A 389 -17.39 -23.35 -25.18
C GLY A 389 -16.14 -22.69 -25.78
N VAL A 390 -15.86 -22.98 -27.04
CA VAL A 390 -14.72 -22.32 -27.72
C VAL A 390 -15.00 -20.83 -27.80
N LEU A 391 -13.99 -20.02 -27.44
CA LEU A 391 -14.08 -18.57 -27.50
C LEU A 391 -14.17 -18.11 -28.96
N ASN A 392 -15.38 -17.80 -29.38
CA ASN A 392 -15.65 -17.23 -30.69
C ASN A 392 -15.70 -15.70 -30.62
N ASP A 393 -15.79 -15.02 -31.77
CA ASP A 393 -15.76 -13.55 -31.84
C ASP A 393 -16.96 -12.89 -31.15
N GLN A 394 -18.14 -13.58 -31.09
CA GLN A 394 -19.29 -13.09 -30.37
C GLN A 394 -19.05 -13.10 -28.85
N LEU A 395 -18.62 -14.24 -28.32
CA LEU A 395 -18.26 -14.39 -26.92
C LEU A 395 -17.09 -13.48 -26.56
N ARG A 396 -16.11 -13.29 -27.44
CA ARG A 396 -15.01 -12.37 -27.27
C ARG A 396 -15.49 -10.92 -27.08
N SER A 397 -16.42 -10.49 -27.92
CA SER A 397 -17.02 -9.15 -27.83
C SER A 397 -17.88 -8.98 -26.57
N GLU A 398 -18.73 -9.98 -26.25
CA GLU A 398 -19.60 -9.98 -25.05
C GLU A 398 -18.77 -9.97 -23.75
N LEU A 399 -17.63 -10.68 -23.73
CA LEU A 399 -16.78 -10.83 -22.57
C LEU A 399 -15.61 -9.83 -22.52
N ASN A 400 -15.57 -8.89 -23.47
CA ASN A 400 -14.52 -7.86 -23.59
C ASN A 400 -13.09 -8.45 -23.57
N VAL A 401 -12.88 -9.52 -24.34
CA VAL A 401 -11.60 -10.23 -24.43
C VAL A 401 -10.79 -9.64 -25.59
N ALA A 402 -9.53 -9.27 -25.36
CA ALA A 402 -8.63 -8.67 -26.34
C ALA A 402 -8.43 -9.55 -27.59
N GLU A 403 -8.20 -8.92 -28.75
CA GLU A 403 -7.84 -9.64 -29.99
C GLU A 403 -6.57 -10.48 -29.77
N GLY A 404 -6.58 -11.72 -30.30
CA GLY A 404 -5.44 -12.65 -30.19
C GLY A 404 -5.40 -13.50 -28.93
N VAL A 405 -6.30 -13.32 -27.95
CA VAL A 405 -6.46 -14.27 -26.84
C VAL A 405 -7.25 -15.48 -27.32
N GLU A 406 -6.65 -16.65 -27.35
CA GLU A 406 -7.30 -17.94 -27.61
C GLU A 406 -7.67 -18.61 -26.30
N GLY A 407 -8.75 -19.39 -26.27
CA GLY A 407 -9.20 -20.06 -25.06
C GLY A 407 -10.62 -20.60 -25.12
N LEU A 408 -11.12 -21.05 -23.96
CA LEU A 408 -12.46 -21.54 -23.76
C LEU A 408 -13.24 -20.60 -22.84
N ALA A 409 -14.41 -20.15 -23.29
CA ALA A 409 -15.30 -19.36 -22.44
C ALA A 409 -16.07 -20.30 -21.49
N ILE A 410 -16.15 -19.92 -20.23
CA ILE A 410 -17.04 -20.57 -19.25
C ILE A 410 -18.44 -19.99 -19.44
N LEU A 411 -19.35 -20.82 -19.90
CA LEU A 411 -20.74 -20.44 -20.20
C LEU A 411 -21.63 -20.53 -18.97
N SER A 412 -21.40 -21.54 -18.12
CA SER A 412 -22.04 -21.68 -16.81
C SER A 412 -21.16 -22.47 -15.85
N VAL A 413 -21.41 -22.31 -14.55
CA VAL A 413 -20.73 -23.03 -13.48
C VAL A 413 -21.80 -23.62 -12.58
N ASP A 414 -21.68 -24.92 -12.25
CA ASP A 414 -22.53 -25.55 -11.26
C ASP A 414 -22.27 -24.92 -9.88
N GLU A 415 -23.29 -24.30 -9.29
CA GLU A 415 -23.19 -23.59 -8.00
C GLU A 415 -22.83 -24.52 -6.82
N THR A 416 -22.95 -25.84 -7.00
CA THR A 416 -22.58 -26.85 -6.01
C THR A 416 -21.16 -27.41 -6.24
N SER A 417 -20.49 -27.01 -7.31
CA SER A 417 -19.17 -27.49 -7.69
C SER A 417 -18.04 -26.73 -6.97
N GLU A 418 -16.87 -27.37 -6.85
CA GLU A 418 -15.65 -26.72 -6.38
C GLU A 418 -15.25 -25.53 -7.27
N ALA A 419 -15.52 -25.61 -8.57
CA ALA A 419 -15.29 -24.50 -9.49
C ALA A 419 -16.02 -23.22 -9.04
N TRP A 420 -17.25 -23.34 -8.57
CA TRP A 420 -18.00 -22.22 -7.99
C TRP A 420 -17.37 -21.71 -6.68
N GLU A 421 -16.98 -22.61 -5.78
CA GLU A 421 -16.32 -22.28 -4.50
C GLU A 421 -14.98 -21.57 -4.73
N LYS A 422 -14.21 -22.00 -5.73
CA LYS A 422 -12.97 -21.35 -6.17
C LYS A 422 -13.21 -20.05 -6.96
N GLY A 423 -14.46 -19.64 -7.07
CA GLY A 423 -14.86 -18.33 -7.61
C GLY A 423 -14.86 -18.27 -9.13
N LEU A 424 -14.90 -19.38 -9.86
CA LEU A 424 -15.17 -19.39 -11.31
C LEU A 424 -16.61 -18.99 -11.58
N ARG A 425 -16.85 -18.26 -12.64
CA ARG A 425 -18.17 -17.75 -13.04
C ARG A 425 -18.33 -17.79 -14.55
N ALA A 426 -19.59 -17.77 -14.99
CA ALA A 426 -19.89 -17.53 -16.40
C ALA A 426 -19.24 -16.22 -16.86
N GLY A 427 -18.64 -16.24 -18.04
CA GLY A 427 -17.89 -15.12 -18.60
C GLY A 427 -16.38 -15.13 -18.32
N ASP A 428 -15.88 -16.06 -17.49
CA ASP A 428 -14.44 -16.30 -17.40
C ASP A 428 -13.94 -17.02 -18.65
N VAL A 429 -12.68 -16.80 -19.05
CA VAL A 429 -12.05 -17.45 -20.21
C VAL A 429 -10.84 -18.26 -19.75
N ILE A 430 -10.84 -19.57 -19.97
CA ILE A 430 -9.70 -20.46 -19.71
C ILE A 430 -8.74 -20.34 -20.88
N THR A 431 -7.52 -19.91 -20.62
CA THR A 431 -6.47 -19.75 -21.63
C THR A 431 -5.35 -20.80 -21.53
N GLU A 432 -5.17 -21.38 -20.32
CA GLU A 432 -4.19 -22.45 -20.10
C GLU A 432 -4.74 -23.48 -19.12
N ALA A 433 -4.32 -24.73 -19.27
CA ALA A 433 -4.54 -25.82 -18.34
C ALA A 433 -3.25 -26.62 -18.16
N GLY A 434 -2.82 -26.83 -16.90
CA GLY A 434 -1.56 -27.48 -16.59
C GLY A 434 -0.34 -26.73 -17.16
N GLN A 435 -0.38 -25.40 -17.18
CA GLN A 435 0.65 -24.51 -17.73
C GLN A 435 0.86 -24.66 -19.26
N GLN A 436 -0.12 -25.18 -19.97
CA GLN A 436 -0.12 -25.26 -21.42
C GLN A 436 -1.36 -24.58 -22.00
N LYS A 437 -1.20 -23.88 -23.12
CA LYS A 437 -2.32 -23.20 -23.78
C LYS A 437 -3.41 -24.18 -24.17
N VAL A 438 -4.66 -23.76 -24.05
CA VAL A 438 -5.83 -24.50 -24.49
C VAL A 438 -6.73 -23.58 -25.32
N ALA A 439 -7.02 -23.99 -26.57
CA ALA A 439 -7.88 -23.28 -27.49
C ALA A 439 -9.10 -24.12 -27.91
N SER A 440 -9.13 -25.40 -27.54
CA SER A 440 -10.22 -26.30 -27.84
C SER A 440 -10.61 -27.15 -26.63
N ILE A 441 -11.87 -27.61 -26.63
CA ILE A 441 -12.40 -28.49 -25.58
C ILE A 441 -11.58 -29.79 -25.48
N SER A 442 -11.18 -30.35 -26.61
CA SER A 442 -10.37 -31.57 -26.66
C SER A 442 -8.96 -31.39 -26.06
N GLU A 443 -8.38 -30.19 -26.17
CA GLU A 443 -7.10 -29.89 -25.50
C GLU A 443 -7.28 -29.79 -23.99
N LEU A 444 -8.36 -29.16 -23.52
CA LEU A 444 -8.65 -29.11 -22.07
C LEU A 444 -8.87 -30.52 -21.49
N GLU A 445 -9.62 -31.38 -22.18
CA GLU A 445 -9.81 -32.80 -21.80
C GLU A 445 -8.48 -33.54 -21.70
N ALA A 446 -7.64 -33.40 -22.73
CA ALA A 446 -6.31 -34.01 -22.74
C ALA A 446 -5.47 -33.56 -21.52
N ARG A 447 -5.54 -32.28 -21.12
CA ARG A 447 -4.82 -31.80 -19.92
C ARG A 447 -5.37 -32.39 -18.64
N VAL A 448 -6.70 -32.55 -18.53
CA VAL A 448 -7.36 -33.22 -17.40
C VAL A 448 -6.92 -34.67 -17.29
N ASP A 449 -6.93 -35.39 -18.42
CA ASP A 449 -6.55 -36.81 -18.45
C ASP A 449 -5.05 -37.00 -18.15
N GLU A 450 -4.17 -36.20 -18.72
CA GLU A 450 -2.74 -36.22 -18.40
C GLU A 450 -2.45 -35.95 -16.92
N ALA A 451 -3.17 -34.99 -16.32
CA ALA A 451 -3.01 -34.70 -14.90
C ALA A 451 -3.48 -35.86 -14.02
N ARG A 452 -4.60 -36.52 -14.38
CA ARG A 452 -5.09 -37.73 -13.72
C ARG A 452 -4.13 -38.91 -13.86
N GLU A 453 -3.61 -39.18 -15.06
CA GLU A 453 -2.62 -40.23 -15.32
C GLU A 453 -1.32 -40.00 -14.56
N ALA A 454 -0.89 -38.72 -14.44
CA ALA A 454 0.27 -38.34 -13.65
C ALA A 454 0.03 -38.41 -12.12
N GLY A 455 -1.19 -38.80 -11.67
CA GLY A 455 -1.55 -38.88 -10.24
C GLY A 455 -1.64 -37.52 -9.56
N ARG A 456 -1.85 -36.45 -10.30
CA ARG A 456 -2.05 -35.12 -9.73
C ARG A 456 -3.45 -35.05 -9.13
N LYS A 457 -3.58 -34.39 -7.97
CA LYS A 457 -4.86 -34.21 -7.31
C LYS A 457 -5.64 -33.03 -7.88
N SER A 458 -4.95 -32.05 -8.44
CA SER A 458 -5.56 -30.84 -8.98
C SER A 458 -4.96 -30.47 -10.34
N LEU A 459 -5.75 -29.73 -11.14
CA LEU A 459 -5.34 -29.11 -12.40
C LEU A 459 -5.28 -27.60 -12.25
N LEU A 460 -4.16 -27.02 -12.60
CA LEU A 460 -3.97 -25.56 -12.61
C LEU A 460 -4.55 -24.97 -13.90
N LEU A 461 -5.52 -24.07 -13.78
CA LEU A 461 -6.12 -23.33 -14.89
C LEU A 461 -5.68 -21.86 -14.84
N LEU A 462 -5.24 -21.27 -15.95
CA LEU A 462 -5.14 -19.83 -16.12
C LEU A 462 -6.45 -19.34 -16.73
N VAL A 463 -7.18 -18.53 -15.96
CA VAL A 463 -8.46 -17.94 -16.39
C VAL A 463 -8.35 -16.42 -16.44
N ARG A 464 -9.12 -15.80 -17.34
CA ARG A 464 -9.23 -14.34 -17.46
C ARG A 464 -10.66 -13.90 -17.22
N ARG A 465 -10.85 -12.83 -16.42
CA ARG A 465 -12.11 -12.13 -16.21
C ARG A 465 -11.96 -10.67 -16.56
N GLY A 466 -12.68 -10.15 -17.54
CA GLY A 466 -12.53 -8.76 -18.00
C GLY A 466 -11.09 -8.43 -18.43
N GLY A 467 -10.36 -9.41 -19.00
CA GLY A 467 -8.95 -9.27 -19.38
C GLY A 467 -7.93 -9.57 -18.27
N GLU A 468 -8.33 -9.55 -17.00
CA GLU A 468 -7.43 -9.79 -15.87
C GLU A 468 -7.20 -11.30 -15.65
N PRO A 469 -5.94 -11.77 -15.70
CA PRO A 469 -5.58 -13.17 -15.51
C PRO A 469 -5.47 -13.56 -14.06
N ARG A 470 -5.88 -14.80 -13.73
CA ARG A 470 -5.64 -15.45 -12.44
C ARG A 470 -5.49 -16.95 -12.60
N PHE A 471 -4.69 -17.58 -11.77
CA PHE A 471 -4.64 -19.03 -11.68
C PHE A 471 -5.68 -19.58 -10.70
N VAL A 472 -6.28 -20.70 -11.05
CA VAL A 472 -7.22 -21.46 -10.20
C VAL A 472 -6.83 -22.93 -10.25
N ALA A 473 -6.63 -23.55 -9.10
CA ALA A 473 -6.42 -24.99 -9.00
C ALA A 473 -7.78 -25.67 -8.74
N LEU A 474 -8.21 -26.53 -9.66
CA LEU A 474 -9.41 -27.37 -9.51
C LEU A 474 -9.02 -28.81 -9.20
N ASN A 475 -9.70 -29.41 -8.21
CA ASN A 475 -9.48 -30.80 -7.83
C ASN A 475 -9.95 -31.74 -8.97
N LEU A 476 -9.17 -32.78 -9.22
CA LEU A 476 -9.45 -33.81 -10.25
C LEU A 476 -10.18 -35.05 -9.68
N ALA A 477 -10.34 -35.13 -8.35
CA ALA A 477 -11.13 -36.15 -7.73
C ALA A 477 -12.62 -35.88 -7.96
N GLU A 478 -13.34 -36.87 -8.49
CA GLU A 478 -14.80 -36.88 -8.55
C GLU A 478 -15.38 -37.11 -7.15
#